data_f4a186f1e2a9eb20c1ccdaeb95b088e0
#
_entry.id   f4a186f1e2a9eb20c1ccdaeb95b088e0
#
_cell.length_a   1.000
_cell.length_b   1.000
_cell.length_c   1.000
_cell.angle_alpha   90.00
_cell.angle_beta   90.00
_cell.angle_gamma   90.00
#
_symmetry.space_group_name_H-M   'P 1'
#
loop_
_entity.id
_entity.type
_entity.pdbx_description
1 polymer ?
#
loop_
_entity_poly.entity_id
_entity_poly.type
_entity_poly.pdbx_seq_one_letter_code
_entity_poly.pdbx_strand_id
1 'polypeptide(L)'
;MVSANTSKKGVYLPQPVLTAQARSLLKAWKYSSQDHLLHVLPLHHIHGTMNALLTPLFAGSVIEFLFPFNAHHVWNRLAAPFLPNSHVKEKITFFTVVPTVYNRLLNTYSELPPDVQKAATEAISPSNMRLSMSGSAALPTPTKTAWADISNGTILLERYGMTEVGMALSCGLDPADRVDGAVGWPLPSVQARLVDTETNEVIQPGEELDANGKERDGEIQLRGPTIFKEYWRNEKATKAEFIGGEDGQGPWFKTGDIAVRRKVADAGRSGEDWARGPMYFIRGRKSADIIKTGGEKVSALEVERELLSLPQVAEAAVLAVPSGKWGQKVGAVVVLKPDAVGKSGKQWGPMDMRRALRDRLANYKIPQVMRAVDSIPRNAMGKSKSDDNLESAQKS
;
A
#
# COMPACT_ATOMS: atom_id res chain seq x y z
N MET A 1 -14.23 8.96 12.06
CA MET A 1 -13.62 9.08 10.72
C MET A 1 -14.56 8.54 9.66
N VAL A 2 -14.37 8.89 8.39
CA VAL A 2 -15.23 8.38 7.29
C VAL A 2 -14.43 7.34 6.51
N SER A 3 -15.02 6.16 6.27
CA SER A 3 -14.44 5.12 5.43
C SER A 3 -14.34 5.62 3.97
N ALA A 4 -13.26 5.28 3.29
CA ALA A 4 -13.02 5.64 1.90
C ALA A 4 -13.77 4.72 0.90
N ASN A 5 -14.60 3.80 1.41
CA ASN A 5 -15.42 2.89 0.60
C ASN A 5 -16.54 3.63 -0.15
N THR A 6 -17.03 3.04 -1.22
CA THR A 6 -18.07 3.56 -2.12
C THR A 6 -19.35 4.07 -1.43
N SER A 7 -19.68 3.57 -0.24
CA SER A 7 -20.66 4.17 0.66
C SER A 7 -19.92 4.86 1.81
N LYS A 8 -19.96 6.18 1.89
CA LYS A 8 -19.35 6.97 2.98
C LYS A 8 -19.96 6.58 4.32
N LYS A 9 -19.35 5.60 5.02
CA LYS A 9 -19.75 5.15 6.36
C LYS A 9 -18.95 5.87 7.41
N GLY A 10 -19.58 6.41 8.45
CA GLY A 10 -18.89 6.95 9.61
C GLY A 10 -18.32 5.81 10.46
N VAL A 11 -17.01 5.75 10.66
CA VAL A 11 -16.34 4.73 11.47
C VAL A 11 -16.13 5.26 12.88
N TYR A 12 -16.71 4.58 13.88
CA TYR A 12 -16.56 4.94 15.27
C TYR A 12 -15.36 4.25 15.90
N LEU A 13 -14.34 5.05 16.22
CA LEU A 13 -13.08 4.64 16.85
C LEU A 13 -13.06 5.19 18.27
N PRO A 14 -13.49 4.44 19.30
CA PRO A 14 -13.40 4.89 20.70
C PRO A 14 -11.95 4.98 21.16
N GLN A 15 -11.70 5.76 22.21
CA GLN A 15 -10.36 5.98 22.76
C GLN A 15 -9.57 4.68 23.04
N PRO A 16 -10.15 3.62 23.63
CA PRO A 16 -9.41 2.37 23.83
C PRO A 16 -8.85 1.76 22.55
N VAL A 17 -9.57 1.86 21.43
CA VAL A 17 -9.11 1.39 20.11
C VAL A 17 -7.90 2.20 19.62
N LEU A 18 -7.96 3.54 19.75
CA LEU A 18 -6.84 4.41 19.37
C LEU A 18 -5.61 4.16 20.26
N THR A 19 -5.83 3.96 21.57
CA THR A 19 -4.75 3.65 22.52
C THR A 19 -4.11 2.29 22.22
N ALA A 20 -4.93 1.26 21.93
CA ALA A 20 -4.45 -0.06 21.55
C ALA A 20 -3.63 0.01 20.26
N GLN A 21 -4.11 0.78 19.28
CA GLN A 21 -3.39 1.00 18.01
C GLN A 21 -2.04 1.68 18.27
N ALA A 22 -1.98 2.76 19.05
CA ALA A 22 -0.73 3.45 19.36
C ALA A 22 0.27 2.49 20.04
N ARG A 23 -0.16 1.71 21.03
CA ARG A 23 0.68 0.72 21.72
C ARG A 23 1.20 -0.36 20.77
N SER A 24 0.36 -0.85 19.88
CA SER A 24 0.75 -1.82 18.84
C SER A 24 1.88 -1.27 17.96
N LEU A 25 1.73 -0.04 17.47
CA LEU A 25 2.70 0.62 16.60
C LEU A 25 4.00 0.99 17.35
N LEU A 26 3.90 1.44 18.60
CA LEU A 26 5.07 1.68 19.46
C LEU A 26 5.93 0.42 19.57
N LYS A 27 5.29 -0.74 19.80
CA LYS A 27 5.98 -2.03 19.88
C LYS A 27 6.60 -2.44 18.54
N ALA A 28 5.83 -2.34 17.45
CA ALA A 28 6.25 -2.85 16.14
C ALA A 28 7.30 -1.97 15.48
N TRP A 29 7.15 -0.65 15.51
CA TRP A 29 8.01 0.28 14.78
C TRP A 29 8.97 1.04 15.67
N LYS A 30 8.99 0.72 16.98
CA LYS A 30 9.95 1.24 17.97
C LYS A 30 10.00 2.78 17.98
N TYR A 31 8.84 3.45 17.90
CA TYR A 31 8.81 4.91 18.10
C TYR A 31 9.41 5.28 19.45
N SER A 32 10.14 6.36 19.50
CA SER A 32 10.81 6.84 20.70
C SER A 32 10.83 8.37 20.78
N SER A 33 11.23 8.90 21.93
CA SER A 33 11.46 10.35 22.11
C SER A 33 12.63 10.89 21.28
N GLN A 34 13.45 10.03 20.70
CA GLN A 34 14.54 10.40 19.80
C GLN A 34 14.07 10.59 18.35
N ASP A 35 12.83 10.18 18.04
CA ASP A 35 12.30 10.34 16.69
C ASP A 35 11.83 11.76 16.43
N HIS A 36 12.13 12.25 15.23
CA HIS A 36 11.62 13.51 14.71
C HIS A 36 10.89 13.21 13.39
N LEU A 37 9.57 13.39 13.41
CA LEU A 37 8.71 13.11 12.27
C LEU A 37 8.43 14.36 11.46
N LEU A 38 8.49 14.25 10.14
CA LEU A 38 7.94 15.25 9.23
C LEU A 38 6.54 14.84 8.80
N HIS A 39 5.53 15.58 9.26
CA HIS A 39 4.11 15.28 9.01
C HIS A 39 3.58 16.10 7.84
N VAL A 40 3.25 15.43 6.73
CA VAL A 40 2.76 16.05 5.48
C VAL A 40 1.38 15.52 5.06
N LEU A 41 0.77 14.65 5.87
CA LEU A 41 -0.49 13.98 5.53
C LEU A 41 -1.72 14.72 6.10
N PRO A 42 -2.90 14.59 5.46
CA PRO A 42 -4.14 15.14 6.00
C PRO A 42 -4.53 14.44 7.31
N LEU A 43 -4.90 15.22 8.34
CA LEU A 43 -5.32 14.71 9.66
C LEU A 43 -6.68 14.00 9.66
N HIS A 44 -7.50 14.16 8.63
CA HIS A 44 -8.78 13.46 8.54
C HIS A 44 -8.66 12.02 8.03
N HIS A 45 -7.46 11.56 7.70
CA HIS A 45 -7.16 10.17 7.36
C HIS A 45 -6.45 9.45 8.50
N ILE A 46 -6.83 8.18 8.73
CA ILE A 46 -6.28 7.36 9.82
C ILE A 46 -4.74 7.26 9.77
N HIS A 47 -4.14 7.24 8.59
CA HIS A 47 -2.69 7.24 8.42
C HIS A 47 -2.04 8.48 9.04
N GLY A 48 -2.51 9.67 8.68
CA GLY A 48 -1.98 10.92 9.25
C GLY A 48 -2.24 11.04 10.74
N THR A 49 -3.46 10.66 11.19
CA THR A 49 -3.82 10.76 12.61
C THR A 49 -3.06 9.75 13.48
N MET A 50 -3.00 8.47 13.08
CA MET A 50 -2.38 7.45 13.93
C MET A 50 -0.87 7.42 13.80
N ASN A 51 -0.34 7.27 12.58
CA ASN A 51 1.09 7.05 12.39
C ASN A 51 1.94 8.30 12.59
N ALA A 52 1.42 9.47 12.16
CA ALA A 52 2.20 10.68 12.14
C ALA A 52 1.81 11.71 13.24
N LEU A 53 0.75 11.44 14.02
CA LEU A 53 0.35 12.30 15.13
C LEU A 53 0.23 11.54 16.46
N LEU A 54 -0.79 10.66 16.62
CA LEU A 54 -1.08 10.09 17.95
C LEU A 54 0.04 9.16 18.42
N THR A 55 0.53 8.24 17.59
CA THR A 55 1.60 7.31 18.00
C THR A 55 2.89 8.02 18.39
N PRO A 56 3.42 8.98 17.61
CA PRO A 56 4.60 9.74 18.03
C PRO A 56 4.35 10.58 19.29
N LEU A 57 3.15 11.14 19.52
CA LEU A 57 2.83 11.81 20.78
C LEU A 57 2.91 10.85 21.97
N PHE A 58 2.41 9.61 21.83
CA PHE A 58 2.54 8.57 22.86
C PHE A 58 4.00 8.21 23.15
N ALA A 59 4.88 8.31 22.14
CA ALA A 59 6.31 8.03 22.26
C ALA A 59 7.12 9.21 22.85
N GLY A 60 6.53 10.41 22.91
CA GLY A 60 7.27 11.64 23.23
C GLY A 60 8.17 12.12 22.08
N SER A 61 7.90 11.69 20.85
CA SER A 61 8.63 12.11 19.64
C SER A 61 8.35 13.56 19.28
N VAL A 62 9.26 14.20 18.56
CA VAL A 62 9.04 15.50 17.94
C VAL A 62 8.23 15.33 16.65
N ILE A 63 7.26 16.22 16.42
CA ILE A 63 6.47 16.25 15.20
C ILE A 63 6.56 17.64 14.58
N GLU A 64 7.02 17.69 13.35
CA GLU A 64 7.05 18.91 12.54
C GLU A 64 6.00 18.81 11.42
N PHE A 65 5.14 19.82 11.34
CA PHE A 65 4.07 19.88 10.34
C PHE A 65 4.50 20.68 9.13
N LEU A 66 4.34 20.10 7.94
CA LEU A 66 4.54 20.77 6.66
C LEU A 66 3.30 20.53 5.78
N PHE A 67 2.32 21.40 5.91
CA PHE A 67 1.04 21.29 5.19
C PHE A 67 0.62 22.67 4.65
N PRO A 68 0.12 22.77 3.40
CA PRO A 68 -0.10 21.68 2.46
C PRO A 68 1.20 21.05 1.93
N PHE A 69 1.13 19.79 1.47
CA PHE A 69 2.28 19.09 0.91
C PHE A 69 2.85 19.82 -0.30
N ASN A 70 4.17 20.07 -0.25
CA ASN A 70 4.95 20.60 -1.37
C ASN A 70 6.29 19.84 -1.43
N ALA A 71 6.62 19.25 -2.58
CA ALA A 71 7.79 18.39 -2.72
C ALA A 71 9.11 19.15 -2.49
N HIS A 72 9.25 20.37 -3.03
CA HIS A 72 10.45 21.19 -2.83
C HIS A 72 10.63 21.60 -1.37
N HIS A 73 9.53 21.95 -0.67
CA HIS A 73 9.61 22.27 0.76
C HIS A 73 10.04 21.06 1.58
N VAL A 74 9.52 19.86 1.26
CA VAL A 74 9.95 18.61 1.91
C VAL A 74 11.43 18.36 1.68
N TRP A 75 11.91 18.46 0.43
CA TRP A 75 13.31 18.28 0.10
C TRP A 75 14.21 19.29 0.83
N ASN A 76 13.84 20.55 0.81
CA ASN A 76 14.59 21.61 1.50
C ASN A 76 14.65 21.34 3.02
N ARG A 77 13.53 20.92 3.63
CA ARG A 77 13.53 20.59 5.08
C ARG A 77 14.39 19.37 5.41
N LEU A 78 14.32 18.31 4.60
CA LEU A 78 15.16 17.11 4.78
C LEU A 78 16.64 17.42 4.62
N ALA A 79 17.00 18.19 3.61
CA ALA A 79 18.38 18.56 3.31
C ALA A 79 18.97 19.55 4.32
N ALA A 80 18.15 20.41 4.94
CA ALA A 80 18.62 21.53 5.75
C ALA A 80 19.68 21.18 6.81
N PRO A 81 19.56 20.10 7.61
CA PRO A 81 20.58 19.76 8.62
C PRO A 81 21.96 19.40 8.04
N PHE A 82 22.02 19.11 6.76
CA PHE A 82 23.23 18.64 6.05
C PHE A 82 23.86 19.73 5.18
N LEU A 83 23.25 20.93 5.13
CA LEU A 83 23.79 22.07 4.40
C LEU A 83 24.70 22.92 5.31
N PRO A 84 25.87 23.36 4.83
CA PRO A 84 26.86 24.07 5.65
C PRO A 84 26.34 25.32 6.35
N ASN A 85 25.52 26.10 5.65
CA ASN A 85 25.01 27.40 6.10
C ASN A 85 23.61 27.33 6.72
N SER A 86 23.09 26.15 6.97
CA SER A 86 21.77 25.99 7.57
C SER A 86 21.80 26.23 9.08
N HIS A 87 20.80 26.95 9.58
CA HIS A 87 20.54 27.07 11.02
C HIS A 87 19.77 25.88 11.59
N VAL A 88 19.10 25.08 10.74
CA VAL A 88 18.39 23.87 11.13
C VAL A 88 19.40 22.75 11.32
N LYS A 89 19.46 22.18 12.53
CA LYS A 89 20.37 21.09 12.89
C LYS A 89 19.63 19.77 13.17
N GLU A 90 18.36 19.84 13.46
CA GLU A 90 17.52 18.70 13.82
C GLU A 90 17.18 17.89 12.58
N LYS A 91 17.63 16.62 12.57
CA LYS A 91 17.37 15.67 11.49
C LYS A 91 15.97 15.10 11.61
N ILE A 92 15.32 14.90 10.47
CA ILE A 92 14.11 14.06 10.38
C ILE A 92 14.58 12.60 10.38
N THR A 93 14.04 11.80 11.29
CA THR A 93 14.40 10.38 11.45
C THR A 93 13.30 9.43 11.02
N PHE A 94 12.08 9.95 10.86
CA PHE A 94 10.91 9.14 10.53
C PHE A 94 10.02 9.86 9.50
N PHE A 95 9.71 9.18 8.40
CA PHE A 95 8.86 9.70 7.34
C PHE A 95 7.83 8.66 6.91
N THR A 96 6.54 8.94 7.09
CA THR A 96 5.43 8.02 6.80
C THR A 96 4.43 8.68 5.87
N VAL A 97 4.35 8.19 4.64
CA VAL A 97 3.53 8.79 3.58
C VAL A 97 2.93 7.74 2.64
N VAL A 98 2.26 8.19 1.60
CA VAL A 98 1.65 7.36 0.58
C VAL A 98 2.53 7.28 -0.69
N PRO A 99 2.39 6.26 -1.55
CA PRO A 99 3.21 6.12 -2.75
C PRO A 99 3.24 7.36 -3.66
N THR A 100 2.11 8.07 -3.78
CA THR A 100 2.04 9.30 -4.58
C THR A 100 2.93 10.44 -4.05
N VAL A 101 3.18 10.50 -2.74
CA VAL A 101 4.13 11.45 -2.15
C VAL A 101 5.56 11.09 -2.55
N TYR A 102 5.93 9.80 -2.45
CA TYR A 102 7.24 9.33 -2.91
C TYR A 102 7.46 9.62 -4.40
N ASN A 103 6.48 9.34 -5.25
CA ASN A 103 6.58 9.65 -6.68
C ASN A 103 6.78 11.14 -6.96
N ARG A 104 6.06 12.02 -6.25
CA ARG A 104 6.25 13.47 -6.39
C ARG A 104 7.63 13.91 -5.94
N LEU A 105 8.15 13.34 -4.87
CA LEU A 105 9.52 13.60 -4.41
C LEU A 105 10.54 13.13 -5.45
N LEU A 106 10.41 11.91 -5.96
CA LEU A 106 11.30 11.36 -7.00
C LEU A 106 11.30 12.22 -8.27
N ASN A 107 10.13 12.66 -8.73
CA ASN A 107 10.00 13.47 -9.94
C ASN A 107 10.66 14.85 -9.81
N THR A 108 10.72 15.42 -8.62
CA THR A 108 11.32 16.75 -8.38
C THR A 108 12.78 16.66 -7.90
N TYR A 109 13.31 15.47 -7.64
CA TYR A 109 14.66 15.31 -7.10
C TYR A 109 15.75 15.84 -8.03
N SER A 110 15.65 15.58 -9.34
CA SER A 110 16.62 16.04 -10.35
C SER A 110 16.58 17.56 -10.60
N GLU A 111 15.51 18.23 -10.16
CA GLU A 111 15.35 19.69 -10.28
C GLU A 111 16.05 20.45 -9.15
N LEU A 112 16.47 19.75 -8.09
CA LEU A 112 17.14 20.37 -6.94
C LEU A 112 18.58 20.82 -7.31
N PRO A 113 19.09 21.91 -6.70
CA PRO A 113 20.50 22.26 -6.80
C PRO A 113 21.41 21.11 -6.36
N PRO A 114 22.61 20.93 -6.95
CA PRO A 114 23.48 19.78 -6.68
C PRO A 114 23.87 19.59 -5.19
N ASP A 115 24.08 20.68 -4.47
CA ASP A 115 24.36 20.67 -3.03
C ASP A 115 23.16 20.21 -2.21
N VAL A 116 21.95 20.65 -2.59
CA VAL A 116 20.70 20.22 -1.97
C VAL A 116 20.41 18.75 -2.29
N GLN A 117 20.66 18.28 -3.53
CA GLN A 117 20.53 16.86 -3.88
C GLN A 117 21.44 15.98 -2.98
N LYS A 118 22.72 16.36 -2.85
CA LYS A 118 23.66 15.63 -2.00
C LYS A 118 23.21 15.61 -0.54
N ALA A 119 22.79 16.74 -0.02
CA ALA A 119 22.28 16.86 1.35
C ALA A 119 20.98 16.06 1.55
N ALA A 120 20.06 16.05 0.56
CA ALA A 120 18.84 15.27 0.59
C ALA A 120 19.10 13.76 0.57
N THR A 121 20.03 13.29 -0.29
CA THR A 121 20.47 11.88 -0.31
C THR A 121 21.00 11.45 1.05
N GLU A 122 21.86 12.27 1.66
CA GLU A 122 22.40 12.00 3.00
C GLU A 122 21.27 11.94 4.06
N ALA A 123 20.31 12.88 3.99
CA ALA A 123 19.20 12.96 4.91
C ALA A 123 18.30 11.71 4.90
N ILE A 124 18.04 11.14 3.72
CA ILE A 124 17.16 9.98 3.56
C ILE A 124 17.90 8.64 3.56
N SER A 125 19.23 8.65 3.75
CA SER A 125 20.06 7.45 3.83
C SER A 125 19.71 6.59 5.07
N PRO A 126 20.02 5.29 5.08
CA PRO A 126 19.77 4.41 6.22
C PRO A 126 20.45 4.85 7.53
N SER A 127 21.54 5.63 7.43
CA SER A 127 22.28 6.16 8.58
C SER A 127 21.60 7.34 9.27
N ASN A 128 20.71 8.06 8.58
CA ASN A 128 20.05 9.26 9.09
C ASN A 128 18.52 9.10 9.19
N MET A 129 17.89 8.47 8.22
CA MET A 129 16.46 8.22 8.19
C MET A 129 16.17 6.81 8.72
N ARG A 130 15.87 6.70 10.00
CA ARG A 130 15.61 5.41 10.67
C ARG A 130 14.48 4.62 10.03
N LEU A 131 13.42 5.30 9.60
CA LEU A 131 12.26 4.64 9.02
C LEU A 131 11.55 5.50 7.97
N SER A 132 11.54 5.00 6.75
CA SER A 132 10.70 5.48 5.65
C SER A 132 9.61 4.46 5.37
N MET A 133 8.34 4.89 5.43
CA MET A 133 7.18 3.99 5.39
C MET A 133 6.20 4.40 4.30
N SER A 134 5.64 3.40 3.61
CA SER A 134 4.60 3.56 2.60
C SER A 134 3.34 2.75 2.94
N GLY A 135 2.17 3.29 2.61
CA GLY A 135 0.92 2.56 2.76
C GLY A 135 -0.29 3.32 2.25
N SER A 136 -1.49 2.85 2.57
CA SER A 136 -2.80 3.31 2.08
C SER A 136 -3.08 2.98 0.61
N ALA A 137 -2.09 2.64 -0.18
CA ALA A 137 -2.16 2.10 -1.53
C ALA A 137 -0.99 1.13 -1.73
N ALA A 138 -1.07 0.26 -2.71
CA ALA A 138 0.04 -0.61 -3.10
C ALA A 138 1.23 0.24 -3.54
N LEU A 139 2.43 -0.11 -3.09
CA LEU A 139 3.67 0.56 -3.48
C LEU A 139 4.17 -0.05 -4.80
N PRO A 140 4.33 0.75 -5.87
CA PRO A 140 4.92 0.26 -7.11
C PRO A 140 6.39 -0.11 -6.92
N THR A 141 6.82 -1.26 -7.43
CA THR A 141 8.22 -1.71 -7.41
C THR A 141 9.19 -0.65 -7.93
N PRO A 142 8.92 0.03 -9.08
CA PRO A 142 9.81 1.09 -9.55
C PRO A 142 9.98 2.25 -8.57
N THR A 143 8.91 2.65 -7.86
CA THR A 143 8.99 3.69 -6.83
C THR A 143 9.89 3.26 -5.67
N LYS A 144 9.76 2.01 -5.23
CA LYS A 144 10.56 1.43 -4.16
C LYS A 144 12.03 1.36 -4.53
N THR A 145 12.34 0.88 -5.75
CA THR A 145 13.70 0.82 -6.30
C THR A 145 14.31 2.20 -6.46
N ALA A 146 13.62 3.13 -7.13
CA ALA A 146 14.10 4.49 -7.33
C ALA A 146 14.37 5.23 -6.00
N TRP A 147 13.54 4.99 -4.97
CA TRP A 147 13.79 5.55 -3.64
C TRP A 147 15.07 4.95 -3.02
N ALA A 148 15.27 3.64 -3.12
CA ALA A 148 16.48 2.99 -2.62
C ALA A 148 17.73 3.52 -3.33
N ASP A 149 17.67 3.76 -4.65
CA ASP A 149 18.77 4.30 -5.44
C ASP A 149 19.20 5.69 -4.98
N ILE A 150 18.25 6.64 -4.83
CA ILE A 150 18.59 8.03 -4.42
C ILE A 150 18.91 8.15 -2.93
N SER A 151 18.57 7.18 -2.10
CA SER A 151 18.76 7.18 -0.64
C SER A 151 19.94 6.34 -0.16
N ASN A 152 20.79 5.86 -1.06
CA ASN A 152 21.89 4.94 -0.72
C ASN A 152 21.42 3.66 0.00
N GLY A 153 20.26 3.12 -0.39
CA GLY A 153 19.80 1.81 0.06
C GLY A 153 18.66 1.81 1.07
N THR A 154 17.97 2.93 1.32
CA THR A 154 16.77 2.91 2.18
C THR A 154 15.63 2.18 1.49
N ILE A 155 15.31 0.99 1.98
CA ILE A 155 14.15 0.20 1.50
C ILE A 155 12.89 0.67 2.23
N LEU A 156 11.86 1.05 1.48
CA LEU A 156 10.57 1.49 2.04
C LEU A 156 9.87 0.34 2.76
N LEU A 157 9.40 0.58 3.98
CA LEU A 157 8.59 -0.36 4.73
C LEU A 157 7.13 -0.25 4.26
N GLU A 158 6.56 -1.37 3.82
CA GLU A 158 5.15 -1.45 3.43
C GLU A 158 4.28 -1.93 4.58
N ARG A 159 3.06 -1.39 4.66
CA ARG A 159 2.07 -1.79 5.67
C ARG A 159 0.66 -1.69 5.09
N TYR A 160 -0.25 -2.51 5.64
CA TYR A 160 -1.67 -2.56 5.29
C TYR A 160 -2.53 -2.07 6.44
N GLY A 161 -3.59 -1.38 6.08
CA GLY A 161 -4.62 -0.91 7.00
C GLY A 161 -5.72 -0.15 6.29
N MET A 162 -6.78 0.12 7.02
CA MET A 162 -7.95 0.87 6.59
C MET A 162 -8.56 1.60 7.79
N THR A 163 -9.53 2.48 7.56
CA THR A 163 -10.12 3.29 8.66
C THR A 163 -10.67 2.43 9.79
N GLU A 164 -11.26 1.28 9.46
CA GLU A 164 -11.92 0.35 10.38
C GLU A 164 -10.95 -0.41 11.29
N VAL A 165 -9.70 -0.56 10.90
CA VAL A 165 -8.72 -1.39 11.62
C VAL A 165 -7.45 -0.63 12.01
N GLY A 166 -7.33 0.62 11.60
CA GLY A 166 -6.06 1.34 11.70
C GLY A 166 -4.97 0.69 10.85
N MET A 167 -3.80 0.42 11.44
CA MET A 167 -2.73 -0.39 10.85
C MET A 167 -2.87 -1.81 11.37
N ALA A 168 -2.98 -2.78 10.48
CA ALA A 168 -3.23 -4.18 10.83
C ALA A 168 -2.09 -5.13 10.49
N LEU A 169 -1.45 -4.95 9.33
CA LEU A 169 -0.31 -5.75 8.90
C LEU A 169 0.87 -4.83 8.56
N SER A 170 2.09 -5.29 8.78
CA SER A 170 3.30 -4.55 8.46
C SER A 170 4.46 -5.47 8.13
N CYS A 171 5.32 -5.07 7.20
CA CYS A 171 6.66 -5.59 7.11
C CYS A 171 7.46 -5.25 8.37
N GLY A 172 8.50 -6.02 8.67
CA GLY A 172 9.39 -5.80 9.80
C GLY A 172 10.34 -4.62 9.62
N LEU A 173 11.05 -4.27 10.70
CA LEU A 173 12.05 -3.20 10.66
C LEU A 173 13.33 -3.64 9.96
N ASP A 174 13.64 -4.94 9.97
CA ASP A 174 14.77 -5.48 9.22
C ASP A 174 14.54 -5.25 7.71
N PRO A 175 15.55 -4.72 6.97
CA PRO A 175 15.47 -4.59 5.52
C PRO A 175 15.09 -5.89 4.79
N ALA A 176 15.53 -7.06 5.27
CA ALA A 176 15.17 -8.36 4.71
C ALA A 176 13.67 -8.68 4.80
N ASP A 177 12.98 -8.09 5.78
CA ASP A 177 11.52 -8.21 5.97
C ASP A 177 10.70 -7.32 5.02
N ARG A 178 11.35 -6.41 4.29
CA ARG A 178 10.68 -5.42 3.41
C ARG A 178 10.56 -5.96 1.99
N VAL A 179 9.96 -7.14 1.89
CA VAL A 179 9.79 -7.88 0.62
C VAL A 179 8.84 -7.12 -0.32
N ASP A 180 9.17 -7.09 -1.60
CA ASP A 180 8.38 -6.38 -2.60
C ASP A 180 6.97 -6.98 -2.73
N GLY A 181 5.96 -6.11 -2.65
CA GLY A 181 4.55 -6.47 -2.71
C GLY A 181 3.99 -7.15 -1.48
N ALA A 182 4.81 -7.47 -0.48
CA ALA A 182 4.32 -7.96 0.80
C ALA A 182 3.85 -6.81 1.69
N VAL A 183 2.85 -7.09 2.51
CA VAL A 183 2.44 -6.21 3.62
C VAL A 183 2.80 -6.82 4.98
N GLY A 184 3.64 -7.86 4.98
CA GLY A 184 4.23 -8.47 6.17
C GLY A 184 3.28 -9.33 6.99
N TRP A 185 3.28 -9.12 8.30
CA TRP A 185 2.59 -9.93 9.30
C TRP A 185 1.59 -9.11 10.12
N PRO A 186 0.67 -9.78 10.82
CA PRO A 186 -0.19 -9.09 11.78
C PRO A 186 0.63 -8.33 12.82
N LEU A 187 0.29 -7.06 13.00
CA LEU A 187 0.91 -6.21 14.02
C LEU A 187 0.62 -6.73 15.46
N PRO A 188 1.42 -6.39 16.45
CA PRO A 188 1.13 -6.74 17.84
C PRO A 188 -0.32 -6.44 18.23
N SER A 189 -0.98 -7.36 18.92
CA SER A 189 -2.39 -7.29 19.31
C SER A 189 -3.41 -7.44 18.17
N VAL A 190 -2.98 -7.72 16.95
CA VAL A 190 -3.87 -8.04 15.81
C VAL A 190 -3.83 -9.53 15.53
N GLN A 191 -4.98 -10.14 15.46
CA GLN A 191 -5.14 -11.50 14.93
C GLN A 191 -5.65 -11.40 13.50
N ALA A 192 -5.06 -12.18 12.60
CA ALA A 192 -5.47 -12.23 11.20
C ALA A 192 -5.62 -13.68 10.74
N ARG A 193 -6.66 -13.92 9.94
CA ARG A 193 -6.85 -15.18 9.23
C ARG A 193 -7.24 -14.93 7.78
N LEU A 194 -7.00 -15.90 6.93
CA LEU A 194 -7.55 -15.94 5.57
C LEU A 194 -8.70 -16.92 5.53
N VAL A 195 -9.82 -16.49 4.94
CA VAL A 195 -11.00 -17.32 4.74
C VAL A 195 -11.21 -17.46 3.24
N ASP A 196 -11.16 -18.70 2.76
CA ASP A 196 -11.39 -19.03 1.36
C ASP A 196 -12.74 -18.49 0.89
N THR A 197 -12.75 -17.78 -0.21
CA THR A 197 -13.95 -17.07 -0.69
C THR A 197 -15.00 -17.97 -1.35
N GLU A 198 -14.67 -19.23 -1.60
CA GLU A 198 -15.57 -20.22 -2.22
C GLU A 198 -16.10 -21.20 -1.19
N THR A 199 -15.23 -21.75 -0.35
CA THR A 199 -15.62 -22.75 0.66
C THR A 199 -16.05 -22.14 1.99
N ASN A 200 -15.69 -20.86 2.24
CA ASN A 200 -15.79 -20.17 3.54
C ASN A 200 -15.01 -20.83 4.68
N GLU A 201 -14.04 -21.68 4.35
CA GLU A 201 -13.16 -22.32 5.32
C GLU A 201 -11.94 -21.45 5.62
N VAL A 202 -11.42 -21.55 6.84
CA VAL A 202 -10.18 -20.88 7.23
C VAL A 202 -9.01 -21.61 6.58
N ILE A 203 -8.20 -20.89 5.81
CA ILE A 203 -6.94 -21.40 5.27
C ILE A 203 -5.93 -21.43 6.42
N GLN A 204 -5.61 -22.61 6.91
CA GLN A 204 -4.66 -22.76 8.03
C GLN A 204 -3.21 -22.44 7.59
N PRO A 205 -2.31 -22.06 8.53
CA PRO A 205 -0.89 -22.01 8.24
C PRO A 205 -0.38 -23.38 7.76
N GLY A 206 0.25 -23.40 6.58
CA GLY A 206 0.67 -24.63 5.89
C GLY A 206 -0.25 -25.08 4.76
N GLU A 207 -1.45 -24.49 4.65
CA GLU A 207 -2.42 -24.78 3.59
C GLU A 207 -2.49 -23.65 2.54
N GLU A 208 -1.40 -22.91 2.35
CA GLU A 208 -1.32 -21.76 1.43
C GLU A 208 -1.45 -22.17 -0.05
N LEU A 209 -1.23 -23.43 -0.36
CA LEU A 209 -1.37 -24.01 -1.70
C LEU A 209 -2.51 -25.02 -1.74
N ASP A 210 -3.21 -25.09 -2.88
CA ASP A 210 -4.17 -26.15 -3.16
C ASP A 210 -3.46 -27.46 -3.60
N ALA A 211 -4.22 -28.51 -3.88
CA ALA A 211 -3.72 -29.82 -4.33
C ALA A 211 -2.94 -29.76 -5.66
N ASN A 212 -3.11 -28.71 -6.44
CA ASN A 212 -2.41 -28.47 -7.70
C ASN A 212 -1.20 -27.55 -7.56
N GLY A 213 -0.85 -27.13 -6.33
CA GLY A 213 0.24 -26.21 -6.06
C GLY A 213 -0.10 -24.74 -6.37
N LYS A 214 -1.36 -24.39 -6.60
CA LYS A 214 -1.83 -23.02 -6.81
C LYS A 214 -2.08 -22.34 -5.47
N GLU A 215 -1.71 -21.05 -5.36
CA GLU A 215 -1.97 -20.24 -4.16
C GLU A 215 -3.47 -20.10 -3.89
N ARG A 216 -3.84 -20.29 -2.62
CA ARG A 216 -5.22 -20.13 -2.15
C ARG A 216 -5.47 -18.68 -1.79
N ASP A 217 -6.37 -18.06 -2.52
CA ASP A 217 -6.87 -16.71 -2.23
C ASP A 217 -7.90 -16.74 -1.09
N GLY A 218 -7.68 -15.92 -0.07
CA GLY A 218 -8.62 -15.80 1.05
C GLY A 218 -8.96 -14.35 1.38
N GLU A 219 -10.19 -14.12 1.87
CA GLU A 219 -10.56 -12.83 2.46
C GLU A 219 -9.84 -12.66 3.80
N ILE A 220 -9.17 -11.51 3.99
CA ILE A 220 -8.57 -11.18 5.27
C ILE A 220 -9.68 -10.90 6.28
N GLN A 221 -9.67 -11.63 7.37
CA GLN A 221 -10.47 -11.33 8.55
C GLN A 221 -9.57 -10.97 9.71
N LEU A 222 -9.93 -9.91 10.42
CA LEU A 222 -9.12 -9.33 11.49
C LEU A 222 -9.88 -9.32 12.81
N ARG A 223 -9.15 -9.50 13.91
CA ARG A 223 -9.69 -9.43 15.28
C ARG A 223 -8.65 -8.82 16.20
N GLY A 224 -9.12 -8.13 17.23
CA GLY A 224 -8.29 -7.57 18.28
C GLY A 224 -8.75 -6.19 18.74
N PRO A 225 -8.06 -5.61 19.74
CA PRO A 225 -8.47 -4.36 20.38
C PRO A 225 -8.29 -3.12 19.49
N THR A 226 -7.65 -3.26 18.32
CA THR A 226 -7.43 -2.19 17.35
C THR A 226 -8.57 -2.03 16.35
N ILE A 227 -9.52 -2.97 16.35
CA ILE A 227 -10.64 -2.97 15.41
C ILE A 227 -11.70 -1.97 15.88
N PHE A 228 -12.29 -1.22 14.94
CA PHE A 228 -13.34 -0.26 15.20
C PHE A 228 -14.55 -0.89 15.93
N LYS A 229 -15.34 -0.06 16.61
CA LYS A 229 -16.49 -0.56 17.34
C LYS A 229 -17.70 -0.81 16.43
N GLU A 230 -18.02 0.17 15.60
CA GLU A 230 -19.22 0.12 14.76
C GLU A 230 -19.18 1.18 13.64
N TYR A 231 -20.00 1.01 12.63
CA TYR A 231 -20.36 2.10 11.73
C TYR A 231 -21.39 3.00 12.39
N TRP A 232 -21.10 4.28 12.50
CA TRP A 232 -21.93 5.27 13.19
C TRP A 232 -23.37 5.27 12.67
N ARG A 233 -24.31 5.02 13.58
CA ARG A 233 -25.76 4.95 13.26
C ARG A 233 -26.11 4.01 12.11
N ASN A 234 -25.35 2.93 11.92
CA ASN A 234 -25.58 1.95 10.85
C ASN A 234 -25.35 0.52 11.36
N GLU A 235 -26.26 0.08 12.22
CA GLU A 235 -26.21 -1.25 12.86
C GLU A 235 -26.26 -2.38 11.81
N LYS A 236 -27.08 -2.22 10.75
CA LYS A 236 -27.16 -3.21 9.67
C LYS A 236 -25.82 -3.43 8.98
N ALA A 237 -25.11 -2.34 8.65
CA ALA A 237 -23.79 -2.45 8.03
C ALA A 237 -22.76 -3.01 9.03
N THR A 238 -22.85 -2.65 10.31
CA THR A 238 -21.96 -3.18 11.35
C THR A 238 -22.11 -4.69 11.48
N LYS A 239 -23.34 -5.17 11.66
CA LYS A 239 -23.64 -6.62 11.77
C LYS A 239 -23.21 -7.40 10.52
N ALA A 240 -23.31 -6.82 9.35
CA ALA A 240 -22.94 -7.48 8.09
C ALA A 240 -21.44 -7.74 7.97
N GLU A 241 -20.59 -6.95 8.61
CA GLU A 241 -19.12 -7.06 8.51
C GLU A 241 -18.48 -7.88 9.63
N PHE A 242 -19.20 -8.19 10.70
CA PHE A 242 -18.67 -9.00 11.81
C PHE A 242 -19.24 -10.41 11.81
N ILE A 243 -18.40 -11.40 12.16
CA ILE A 243 -18.76 -12.81 12.19
C ILE A 243 -18.10 -13.54 13.36
N GLY A 244 -18.76 -14.54 13.94
CA GLY A 244 -18.23 -15.35 15.03
C GLY A 244 -18.07 -14.57 16.32
N GLY A 245 -17.21 -15.06 17.19
CA GLY A 245 -16.97 -14.50 18.51
C GLY A 245 -17.43 -15.41 19.64
N GLU A 246 -17.94 -16.58 19.30
CA GLU A 246 -18.44 -17.61 20.24
C GLU A 246 -17.30 -18.20 21.08
N ASP A 247 -16.06 -18.02 20.67
CA ASP A 247 -14.84 -18.41 21.41
C ASP A 247 -14.49 -17.45 22.57
N GLY A 248 -15.30 -16.42 22.79
CA GLY A 248 -15.10 -15.41 23.85
C GLY A 248 -13.99 -14.39 23.57
N GLN A 249 -13.32 -14.48 22.40
CA GLN A 249 -12.23 -13.55 22.03
C GLN A 249 -12.71 -12.37 21.17
N GLY A 250 -14.02 -12.25 20.95
CA GLY A 250 -14.65 -11.24 20.13
C GLY A 250 -14.79 -11.62 18.64
N PRO A 251 -15.61 -10.87 17.90
CA PRO A 251 -15.91 -11.21 16.52
C PRO A 251 -14.76 -10.90 15.56
N TRP A 252 -14.76 -11.58 14.43
CA TRP A 252 -13.88 -11.30 13.30
C TRP A 252 -14.49 -10.26 12.38
N PHE A 253 -13.75 -9.22 12.06
CA PHE A 253 -14.11 -8.21 11.07
C PHE A 253 -13.70 -8.68 9.67
N LYS A 254 -14.64 -8.72 8.74
CA LYS A 254 -14.42 -9.00 7.31
C LYS A 254 -13.95 -7.74 6.62
N THR A 255 -12.71 -7.74 6.12
CA THR A 255 -12.13 -6.54 5.50
C THR A 255 -12.64 -6.30 4.09
N GLY A 256 -13.10 -7.35 3.40
CA GLY A 256 -13.41 -7.33 1.97
C GLY A 256 -12.14 -7.33 1.10
N ASP A 257 -10.95 -7.40 1.67
CA ASP A 257 -9.69 -7.47 0.93
C ASP A 257 -9.23 -8.93 0.82
N ILE A 258 -8.81 -9.32 -0.37
CA ILE A 258 -8.30 -10.65 -0.70
C ILE A 258 -6.78 -10.64 -0.61
N ALA A 259 -6.22 -11.68 -0.02
CA ALA A 259 -4.78 -11.87 0.08
C ALA A 259 -4.40 -13.34 -0.07
N VAL A 260 -3.10 -13.56 -0.26
CA VAL A 260 -2.43 -14.85 -0.11
C VAL A 260 -1.36 -14.75 0.96
N ARG A 261 -0.92 -15.89 1.46
CA ARG A 261 0.25 -15.99 2.34
C ARG A 261 1.36 -16.76 1.64
N ARG A 262 2.61 -16.32 1.84
CA ARG A 262 3.80 -16.98 1.28
C ARG A 262 4.91 -17.03 2.31
N LYS A 263 5.61 -18.15 2.39
CA LYS A 263 6.91 -18.19 3.06
C LYS A 263 7.96 -17.52 2.18
N VAL A 264 8.72 -16.61 2.76
CA VAL A 264 9.84 -15.93 2.10
C VAL A 264 11.12 -16.33 2.83
N ALA A 265 12.10 -16.85 2.09
CA ALA A 265 13.26 -17.57 2.65
C ALA A 265 14.06 -16.76 3.68
N ASP A 266 14.27 -15.46 3.45
CA ASP A 266 15.14 -14.64 4.29
C ASP A 266 14.38 -13.66 5.20
N ALA A 267 13.04 -13.64 5.12
CA ALA A 267 12.19 -12.79 5.95
C ALA A 267 11.78 -13.49 7.25
N GLY A 268 11.43 -12.67 8.27
CA GLY A 268 10.93 -13.16 9.56
C GLY A 268 12.01 -13.70 10.49
N ARG A 269 13.27 -13.28 10.32
CA ARG A 269 14.42 -13.70 11.13
C ARG A 269 14.89 -12.65 12.14
N SER A 270 14.19 -11.52 12.22
CA SER A 270 14.53 -10.40 13.11
C SER A 270 14.44 -10.69 14.60
N GLY A 271 13.85 -11.84 14.99
CA GLY A 271 13.59 -12.19 16.40
C GLY A 271 12.35 -11.54 17.01
N GLU A 272 11.65 -10.71 16.26
CA GLU A 272 10.38 -10.12 16.71
C GLU A 272 9.26 -11.15 16.69
N ASP A 273 8.59 -11.34 17.82
CA ASP A 273 7.54 -12.36 18.00
C ASP A 273 6.40 -12.24 16.99
N TRP A 274 6.09 -11.02 16.53
CA TRP A 274 5.00 -10.73 15.62
C TRP A 274 5.40 -10.86 14.13
N ALA A 275 6.69 -10.70 13.81
CA ALA A 275 7.21 -10.69 12.44
C ALA A 275 7.82 -12.05 12.07
N ARG A 276 7.00 -13.09 11.97
CA ARG A 276 7.43 -14.46 11.64
C ARG A 276 6.36 -15.29 10.93
N GLY A 277 6.78 -16.35 10.27
CA GLY A 277 5.88 -17.22 9.50
C GLY A 277 5.59 -16.66 8.09
N PRO A 278 4.54 -17.13 7.41
CA PRO A 278 4.18 -16.68 6.08
C PRO A 278 3.74 -15.22 6.06
N MET A 279 4.26 -14.45 5.11
CA MET A 279 3.89 -13.04 4.87
C MET A 279 2.60 -12.93 4.07
N TYR A 280 1.85 -11.86 4.32
CA TYR A 280 0.64 -11.52 3.57
C TYR A 280 0.97 -10.67 2.35
N PHE A 281 0.30 -10.99 1.23
CA PHE A 281 0.36 -10.26 -0.05
C PHE A 281 -1.05 -9.93 -0.49
N ILE A 282 -1.36 -8.64 -0.60
CA ILE A 282 -2.70 -8.17 -0.98
C ILE A 282 -2.95 -8.41 -2.46
N ARG A 283 -4.08 -9.04 -2.78
CA ARG A 283 -4.57 -9.25 -4.15
C ARG A 283 -5.52 -8.14 -4.60
N GLY A 284 -6.17 -7.47 -3.68
CA GLY A 284 -7.13 -6.39 -3.93
C GLY A 284 -8.46 -6.57 -3.25
N ARG A 285 -9.39 -5.67 -3.52
CA ARG A 285 -10.77 -5.72 -3.03
C ARG A 285 -11.58 -6.79 -3.75
N LYS A 286 -12.30 -7.61 -2.98
CA LYS A 286 -13.21 -8.64 -3.49
C LYS A 286 -14.25 -8.07 -4.48
N SER A 287 -14.73 -6.87 -4.22
CA SER A 287 -15.78 -6.22 -4.98
C SER A 287 -15.31 -5.40 -6.19
N ALA A 288 -14.02 -4.99 -6.25
CA ALA A 288 -13.53 -4.02 -7.23
C ALA A 288 -12.29 -4.48 -7.99
N ASP A 289 -11.31 -5.07 -7.28
CA ASP A 289 -9.99 -5.32 -7.85
C ASP A 289 -9.80 -6.77 -8.30
N ILE A 290 -10.76 -7.65 -8.02
CA ILE A 290 -10.73 -9.05 -8.46
C ILE A 290 -11.60 -9.22 -9.70
N ILE A 291 -10.94 -9.34 -10.84
CA ILE A 291 -11.57 -9.51 -12.16
C ILE A 291 -11.84 -10.99 -12.41
N LYS A 292 -13.09 -11.33 -12.74
CA LYS A 292 -13.50 -12.70 -13.03
C LYS A 292 -13.57 -12.91 -14.53
N THR A 293 -12.56 -13.53 -15.10
CA THR A 293 -12.43 -13.75 -16.56
C THR A 293 -12.31 -15.23 -16.89
N GLY A 294 -13.28 -15.78 -17.63
CA GLY A 294 -13.24 -17.17 -18.08
C GLY A 294 -13.13 -18.20 -16.96
N GLY A 295 -13.69 -17.94 -15.78
CA GLY A 295 -13.60 -18.79 -14.59
C GLY A 295 -12.37 -18.52 -13.70
N GLU A 296 -11.41 -17.72 -14.17
CA GLU A 296 -10.21 -17.36 -13.42
C GLU A 296 -10.41 -16.04 -12.64
N LYS A 297 -9.74 -15.91 -11.49
CA LYS A 297 -9.67 -14.69 -10.69
C LYS A 297 -8.36 -13.97 -10.99
N VAL A 298 -8.42 -12.72 -11.40
CA VAL A 298 -7.26 -11.89 -11.72
C VAL A 298 -7.21 -10.70 -10.78
N SER A 299 -6.10 -10.52 -10.10
CA SER A 299 -5.84 -9.33 -9.29
C SER A 299 -5.47 -8.15 -10.19
N ALA A 300 -6.27 -7.10 -10.17
CA ALA A 300 -5.93 -5.86 -10.87
C ALA A 300 -4.61 -5.27 -10.37
N LEU A 301 -4.36 -5.30 -9.06
CA LEU A 301 -3.13 -4.78 -8.43
C LEU A 301 -1.88 -5.55 -8.88
N GLU A 302 -1.98 -6.87 -9.09
CA GLU A 302 -0.87 -7.67 -9.63
C GLU A 302 -0.52 -7.22 -11.05
N VAL A 303 -1.54 -7.05 -11.89
CA VAL A 303 -1.35 -6.61 -13.28
C VAL A 303 -0.84 -5.16 -13.35
N GLU A 304 -1.36 -4.26 -12.50
CA GLU A 304 -0.88 -2.88 -12.37
C GLU A 304 0.60 -2.81 -12.02
N ARG A 305 1.05 -3.65 -11.07
CA ARG A 305 2.46 -3.72 -10.67
C ARG A 305 3.36 -4.12 -11.85
N GLU A 306 2.97 -5.12 -12.61
CA GLU A 306 3.72 -5.55 -13.79
C GLU A 306 3.72 -4.50 -14.90
N LEU A 307 2.61 -3.81 -15.13
CA LEU A 307 2.55 -2.69 -16.07
C LEU A 307 3.48 -1.54 -15.65
N LEU A 308 3.45 -1.16 -14.37
CA LEU A 308 4.29 -0.10 -13.82
C LEU A 308 5.79 -0.43 -13.84
N SER A 309 6.15 -1.73 -13.88
CA SER A 309 7.56 -2.16 -14.03
C SER A 309 8.09 -2.02 -15.47
N LEU A 310 7.23 -1.74 -16.45
CA LEU A 310 7.63 -1.53 -17.83
C LEU A 310 8.20 -0.11 -18.03
N PRO A 311 9.34 0.04 -18.72
CA PRO A 311 9.99 1.35 -18.89
C PRO A 311 9.12 2.37 -19.64
N GLN A 312 8.16 1.92 -20.43
CA GLN A 312 7.26 2.77 -21.23
C GLN A 312 6.08 3.35 -20.42
N VAL A 313 5.76 2.78 -19.26
CA VAL A 313 4.57 3.12 -18.50
C VAL A 313 4.93 4.08 -17.35
N ALA A 314 4.23 5.21 -17.29
CA ALA A 314 4.34 6.17 -16.19
C ALA A 314 3.30 5.91 -15.09
N GLU A 315 2.03 5.65 -15.51
CA GLU A 315 0.94 5.28 -14.61
C GLU A 315 0.11 4.15 -15.22
N ALA A 316 -0.49 3.33 -14.36
CA ALA A 316 -1.42 2.28 -14.78
C ALA A 316 -2.62 2.19 -13.84
N ALA A 317 -3.76 1.82 -14.40
CA ALA A 317 -4.93 1.34 -13.69
C ALA A 317 -5.51 0.16 -14.45
N VAL A 318 -5.84 -0.91 -13.72
CA VAL A 318 -6.41 -2.13 -14.29
C VAL A 318 -7.83 -2.31 -13.79
N LEU A 319 -8.73 -2.70 -14.67
CA LEU A 319 -10.15 -2.75 -14.38
C LEU A 319 -10.84 -3.90 -15.13
N ALA A 320 -12.00 -4.30 -14.62
CA ALA A 320 -12.87 -5.25 -15.26
C ALA A 320 -13.66 -4.58 -16.40
N VAL A 321 -13.54 -5.08 -17.60
CA VAL A 321 -14.35 -4.65 -18.75
C VAL A 321 -15.41 -5.73 -19.03
N PRO A 322 -16.70 -5.40 -19.08
CA PRO A 322 -17.75 -6.37 -19.37
C PRO A 322 -17.52 -7.10 -20.71
N SER A 323 -17.78 -8.40 -20.74
CA SER A 323 -17.63 -9.22 -21.93
C SER A 323 -18.68 -10.34 -21.96
N GLY A 324 -19.51 -10.37 -23.00
CA GLY A 324 -20.59 -11.38 -23.12
C GLY A 324 -20.08 -12.83 -23.17
N LYS A 325 -18.85 -13.08 -23.65
CA LYS A 325 -18.28 -14.43 -23.77
C LYS A 325 -17.54 -14.90 -22.51
N TRP A 326 -16.92 -13.97 -21.79
CA TRP A 326 -15.98 -14.29 -20.68
C TRP A 326 -16.45 -13.75 -19.33
N GLY A 327 -17.65 -13.17 -19.28
CA GLY A 327 -18.13 -12.40 -18.11
C GLY A 327 -17.41 -11.06 -18.00
N GLN A 328 -16.11 -11.09 -17.76
CA GLN A 328 -15.25 -9.90 -17.73
C GLN A 328 -13.96 -10.16 -18.53
N LYS A 329 -13.35 -9.08 -19.00
CA LYS A 329 -12.00 -9.03 -19.57
C LYS A 329 -11.12 -8.15 -18.71
N VAL A 330 -9.82 -8.41 -18.70
CA VAL A 330 -8.83 -7.53 -18.08
C VAL A 330 -8.58 -6.36 -19.03
N GLY A 331 -8.85 -5.14 -18.55
CA GLY A 331 -8.56 -3.89 -19.25
C GLY A 331 -7.48 -3.11 -18.54
N ALA A 332 -6.64 -2.39 -19.27
CA ALA A 332 -5.61 -1.51 -18.76
C ALA A 332 -5.79 -0.09 -19.29
N VAL A 333 -5.77 0.89 -18.39
CA VAL A 333 -5.62 2.32 -18.71
C VAL A 333 -4.21 2.72 -18.29
N VAL A 334 -3.44 3.32 -19.20
CA VAL A 334 -2.04 3.65 -18.95
C VAL A 334 -1.73 5.10 -19.34
N VAL A 335 -0.87 5.74 -18.56
CA VAL A 335 -0.15 6.95 -18.98
C VAL A 335 1.21 6.50 -19.49
N LEU A 336 1.52 6.83 -20.72
CA LEU A 336 2.80 6.50 -21.33
C LEU A 336 3.84 7.58 -21.05
N LYS A 337 5.10 7.18 -20.92
CA LYS A 337 6.20 8.17 -20.90
C LYS A 337 6.36 8.83 -22.27
N PRO A 338 6.89 10.06 -22.35
CA PRO A 338 6.99 10.80 -23.61
C PRO A 338 7.77 10.07 -24.73
N ASP A 339 8.73 9.24 -24.35
CA ASP A 339 9.63 8.49 -25.22
C ASP A 339 9.17 7.02 -25.44
N ALA A 340 7.95 6.69 -25.09
CA ALA A 340 7.40 5.34 -25.19
C ALA A 340 7.15 4.96 -26.65
N VAL A 341 8.13 4.26 -27.27
CA VAL A 341 8.08 3.78 -28.64
C VAL A 341 7.97 2.26 -28.67
N GLY A 342 7.09 1.74 -29.52
CA GLY A 342 6.93 0.31 -29.78
C GLY A 342 7.94 -0.24 -30.78
N LYS A 343 7.98 -1.57 -30.98
CA LYS A 343 8.88 -2.21 -31.96
C LYS A 343 8.71 -1.75 -33.40
N SER A 344 7.56 -1.19 -33.75
CA SER A 344 7.27 -0.67 -35.09
C SER A 344 7.78 0.78 -35.32
N GLY A 345 8.43 1.39 -34.33
CA GLY A 345 8.79 2.82 -34.35
C GLY A 345 7.61 3.78 -34.13
N LYS A 346 6.40 3.24 -33.92
CA LYS A 346 5.20 3.99 -33.56
C LYS A 346 5.06 4.06 -32.05
N GLN A 347 4.13 4.89 -31.54
CA GLN A 347 3.79 4.94 -30.12
C GLN A 347 3.50 3.51 -29.60
N TRP A 348 4.00 3.21 -28.41
CA TRP A 348 3.81 1.93 -27.74
C TRP A 348 2.32 1.62 -27.55
N GLY A 349 1.90 0.43 -27.93
CA GLY A 349 0.50 0.09 -28.07
C GLY A 349 0.11 -1.26 -27.45
N PRO A 350 -1.16 -1.68 -27.62
CA PRO A 350 -1.70 -2.90 -27.00
C PRO A 350 -0.90 -4.16 -27.28
N MET A 351 -0.37 -4.31 -28.52
CA MET A 351 0.42 -5.49 -28.90
C MET A 351 1.81 -5.49 -28.27
N ASP A 352 2.40 -4.30 -28.05
CA ASP A 352 3.69 -4.16 -27.36
C ASP A 352 3.52 -4.49 -25.89
N MET A 353 2.46 -3.98 -25.25
CA MET A 353 2.07 -4.31 -23.88
C MET A 353 1.94 -5.83 -23.69
N ARG A 354 1.13 -6.49 -24.50
CA ARG A 354 0.91 -7.94 -24.41
C ARG A 354 2.19 -8.74 -24.57
N ARG A 355 3.08 -8.30 -25.45
CA ARG A 355 4.39 -8.93 -25.66
C ARG A 355 5.29 -8.74 -24.44
N ALA A 356 5.34 -7.54 -23.87
CA ALA A 356 6.15 -7.23 -22.71
C ALA A 356 5.70 -7.97 -21.42
N LEU A 357 4.40 -8.30 -21.32
CA LEU A 357 3.84 -9.01 -20.17
C LEU A 357 3.84 -10.54 -20.31
N ARG A 358 4.15 -11.10 -21.47
CA ARG A 358 4.03 -12.55 -21.75
C ARG A 358 4.86 -13.43 -20.82
N ASP A 359 6.06 -12.99 -20.48
CA ASP A 359 7.00 -13.73 -19.63
C ASP A 359 6.89 -13.34 -18.14
N ARG A 360 5.95 -12.43 -17.80
CA ARG A 360 5.74 -11.89 -16.47
C ARG A 360 4.41 -12.32 -15.84
N LEU A 361 3.39 -12.51 -16.67
CA LEU A 361 2.04 -12.86 -16.25
C LEU A 361 1.53 -14.09 -17.00
N ALA A 362 0.74 -14.92 -16.33
CA ALA A 362 -0.03 -15.97 -16.98
C ALA A 362 -0.96 -15.37 -18.06
N ASN A 363 -1.16 -16.07 -19.18
CA ASN A 363 -1.87 -15.56 -20.35
C ASN A 363 -3.26 -14.96 -20.04
N TYR A 364 -4.00 -15.55 -19.13
CA TYR A 364 -5.35 -15.08 -18.74
C TYR A 364 -5.31 -13.77 -17.93
N LYS A 365 -4.17 -13.40 -17.35
CA LYS A 365 -3.97 -12.16 -16.59
C LYS A 365 -3.57 -10.98 -17.49
N ILE A 366 -3.05 -11.24 -18.69
CA ILE A 366 -2.58 -10.19 -19.60
C ILE A 366 -3.76 -9.36 -20.10
N PRO A 367 -3.74 -8.01 -19.98
CA PRO A 367 -4.82 -7.17 -20.45
C PRO A 367 -5.16 -7.39 -21.93
N GLN A 368 -6.44 -7.59 -22.21
CA GLN A 368 -6.97 -7.80 -23.55
C GLN A 368 -7.34 -6.49 -24.24
N VAL A 369 -7.59 -5.46 -23.43
CA VAL A 369 -7.89 -4.09 -23.86
C VAL A 369 -6.90 -3.15 -23.20
N MET A 370 -6.37 -2.18 -23.93
CA MET A 370 -5.50 -1.13 -23.43
C MET A 370 -5.93 0.21 -23.99
N ARG A 371 -5.93 1.25 -23.14
CA ARG A 371 -6.11 2.64 -23.51
C ARG A 371 -5.01 3.49 -22.93
N ALA A 372 -4.36 4.31 -23.78
CA ALA A 372 -3.46 5.35 -23.35
C ALA A 372 -4.24 6.64 -23.07
N VAL A 373 -3.92 7.30 -21.97
CA VAL A 373 -4.52 8.57 -21.52
C VAL A 373 -3.42 9.52 -21.03
N ASP A 374 -3.75 10.83 -20.94
CA ASP A 374 -2.80 11.84 -20.44
C ASP A 374 -2.67 11.81 -18.91
N SER A 375 -3.73 11.40 -18.20
CA SER A 375 -3.72 11.29 -16.74
C SER A 375 -4.76 10.28 -16.25
N ILE A 376 -4.49 9.64 -15.10
CA ILE A 376 -5.44 8.76 -14.40
C ILE A 376 -6.01 9.49 -13.19
N PRO A 377 -7.35 9.72 -13.12
CA PRO A 377 -7.98 10.35 -11.97
C PRO A 377 -7.73 9.58 -10.67
N ARG A 378 -7.22 10.27 -9.64
CA ARG A 378 -6.95 9.68 -8.33
C ARG A 378 -7.59 10.50 -7.21
N ASN A 379 -7.95 9.84 -6.11
CA ASN A 379 -8.38 10.54 -4.92
C ASN A 379 -7.17 11.12 -4.14
N ALA A 380 -7.44 11.89 -3.08
CA ALA A 380 -6.40 12.51 -2.25
C ALA A 380 -5.41 11.52 -1.60
N MET A 381 -5.75 10.23 -1.54
CA MET A 381 -4.88 9.14 -1.04
C MET A 381 -4.19 8.36 -2.17
N GLY A 382 -4.26 8.87 -3.39
CA GLY A 382 -3.60 8.24 -4.55
C GLY A 382 -4.30 7.00 -5.11
N LYS A 383 -5.49 6.60 -4.62
CA LYS A 383 -6.26 5.51 -5.21
C LYS A 383 -6.95 5.96 -6.49
N SER A 384 -6.85 5.15 -7.55
CA SER A 384 -7.58 5.37 -8.79
C SER A 384 -9.09 5.31 -8.57
N LYS A 385 -9.84 6.16 -9.25
CA LYS A 385 -11.30 6.12 -9.24
C LYS A 385 -11.76 5.14 -10.33
N SER A 386 -12.26 3.97 -9.93
CA SER A 386 -12.67 2.89 -10.85
C SER A 386 -13.77 3.31 -11.84
N ASP A 387 -14.74 4.13 -11.40
CA ASP A 387 -15.89 4.56 -12.23
C ASP A 387 -15.45 5.52 -13.34
N ASP A 388 -14.59 6.50 -13.04
CA ASP A 388 -14.06 7.46 -14.02
C ASP A 388 -13.13 6.74 -15.05
N ASN A 389 -12.45 5.67 -14.62
CA ASN A 389 -11.62 4.84 -15.48
C ASN A 389 -12.44 3.93 -16.40
N LEU A 390 -13.59 3.43 -15.94
CA LEU A 390 -14.55 2.66 -16.75
C LEU A 390 -15.14 3.49 -17.88
N GLU A 391 -15.57 4.74 -17.62
CA GLU A 391 -16.06 5.64 -18.67
C GLU A 391 -14.98 5.93 -19.71
N SER A 392 -13.74 6.09 -19.27
CA SER A 392 -12.64 6.29 -20.21
C SER A 392 -12.31 5.04 -21.02
N ALA A 393 -12.51 3.83 -20.50
CA ALA A 393 -12.29 2.57 -21.23
C ALA A 393 -13.41 2.18 -22.18
N GLN A 394 -14.65 2.67 -21.95
CA GLN A 394 -15.84 2.32 -22.75
C GLN A 394 -16.09 3.23 -23.96
N LYS A 395 -15.46 4.42 -24.01
CA LYS A 395 -15.64 5.41 -25.09
C LYS A 395 -14.73 5.19 -26.32
N SER A 396 -14.28 3.94 -26.55
CA SER A 396 -13.48 3.55 -27.73
C SER A 396 -14.25 2.62 -28.65
#